data_fdf1413b6c7099f255033fbc1c76f668
#
_entry.id   fdf1413b6c7099f255033fbc1c76f668
#
_cell.length_a   1.000
_cell.length_b   1.000
_cell.length_c   1.000
_cell.angle_alpha   90.00
_cell.angle_beta   90.00
_cell.angle_gamma   90.00
#
_symmetry.space_group_name_H-M   'P 1'
#
loop_
_entity.id
_entity.type
_entity.pdbx_description
1 polymer ?
#
loop_
_entity_poly.entity_id
_entity_poly.type
_entity_poly.pdbx_seq_one_letter_code
_entity_poly.pdbx_strand_id
1 'polypeptide(L)'
;MPDVVALAAELLSINSSTGAESGAVDFVSKWLVARGWNVTIQEVSRGRANVWASRAGRGVTLSTHLDTVPPYIAPRLDGTRLLGRGACDAKGIAAAMLVAADRLAAAGEQRVDLLFVVGEEKGSDGARAANRLAPTSRFLINGEPTESKLASGAKGSLRVTVRTRGRAAHSAYAHLGESAIVPMLKLLPTLETLDLPTDAILGETTVNVGTLKAGTEANIVPALAEAELMFRLVGDVEPLRKQIDRWAKGRAELEYGSYIPAQHFHTIPGFDVAPVAYTSDIPLLGRWGTPLMFGPGSIHVAHTPDEFIEVEELRGAVDAYERIVKTLLSA
;
A
#
# COMPACT_ATOMS: atom_id res chain seq x y z
N MET A 1 11.83 -23.30 -17.43
CA MET A 1 11.44 -21.97 -16.91
C MET A 1 11.03 -22.16 -15.45
N PRO A 2 11.30 -21.21 -14.56
CA PRO A 2 10.94 -21.37 -13.14
C PRO A 2 9.42 -21.48 -12.98
N ASP A 3 8.99 -22.36 -12.09
CA ASP A 3 7.58 -22.48 -11.69
C ASP A 3 7.25 -21.32 -10.73
N VAL A 4 6.31 -20.48 -11.11
CA VAL A 4 5.92 -19.30 -10.31
C VAL A 4 5.32 -19.69 -8.97
N VAL A 5 4.61 -20.81 -8.88
CA VAL A 5 3.99 -21.28 -7.64
C VAL A 5 5.06 -21.76 -6.65
N ALA A 6 6.04 -22.52 -7.14
CA ALA A 6 7.17 -22.95 -6.32
C ALA A 6 7.98 -21.73 -5.83
N LEU A 7 8.29 -20.77 -6.72
CA LEU A 7 9.02 -19.56 -6.36
C LEU A 7 8.25 -18.71 -5.34
N ALA A 8 6.94 -18.57 -5.51
CA ALA A 8 6.09 -17.87 -4.54
C ALA A 8 6.11 -18.57 -3.18
N ALA A 9 5.95 -19.91 -3.15
CA ALA A 9 5.99 -20.67 -1.91
C ALA A 9 7.34 -20.54 -1.18
N GLU A 10 8.47 -20.57 -1.92
CA GLU A 10 9.79 -20.33 -1.34
C GLU A 10 9.89 -18.92 -0.74
N LEU A 11 9.46 -17.91 -1.46
CA LEU A 11 9.49 -16.52 -0.97
C LEU A 11 8.55 -16.32 0.23
N LEU A 12 7.37 -16.94 0.22
CA LEU A 12 6.44 -16.89 1.35
C LEU A 12 7.00 -17.60 2.59
N SER A 13 7.85 -18.62 2.43
CA SER A 13 8.46 -19.33 3.56
C SER A 13 9.43 -18.46 4.39
N ILE A 14 9.83 -17.32 3.86
CA ILE A 14 10.70 -16.38 4.53
C ILE A 14 9.83 -15.35 5.28
N ASN A 15 9.97 -15.28 6.60
CA ASN A 15 9.32 -14.20 7.35
C ASN A 15 9.95 -12.84 6.98
N SER A 16 9.14 -11.95 6.42
CA SER A 16 9.53 -10.59 6.04
C SER A 16 8.55 -9.54 6.58
N SER A 17 8.01 -9.77 7.79
CA SER A 17 7.22 -8.73 8.45
C SER A 17 8.00 -7.42 8.49
N THR A 18 7.31 -6.28 8.31
CA THR A 18 7.97 -4.95 8.22
C THR A 18 8.98 -4.75 9.35
N GLY A 19 10.23 -4.51 8.97
CA GLY A 19 11.38 -4.45 9.88
C GLY A 19 12.27 -5.71 9.88
N ALA A 20 11.85 -6.81 9.23
CA ALA A 20 12.56 -8.09 9.17
C ALA A 20 12.75 -8.61 7.73
N GLU A 21 12.82 -7.70 6.75
CA GLU A 21 12.78 -8.03 5.32
C GLU A 21 14.09 -8.62 4.76
N SER A 22 15.19 -8.58 5.50
CA SER A 22 16.53 -8.93 5.01
C SER A 22 16.61 -10.31 4.34
N GLY A 23 15.91 -11.32 4.89
CA GLY A 23 15.88 -12.66 4.30
C GLY A 23 15.23 -12.70 2.90
N ALA A 24 14.14 -11.95 2.70
CA ALA A 24 13.46 -11.84 1.40
C ALA A 24 14.32 -11.04 0.40
N VAL A 25 14.96 -9.97 0.84
CA VAL A 25 15.91 -9.18 0.06
C VAL A 25 17.07 -10.06 -0.42
N ASP A 26 17.67 -10.84 0.46
CA ASP A 26 18.77 -11.77 0.14
C ASP A 26 18.32 -12.83 -0.86
N PHE A 27 17.15 -13.41 -0.67
CA PHE A 27 16.60 -14.43 -1.56
C PHE A 27 16.41 -13.89 -2.98
N VAL A 28 15.68 -12.75 -3.11
CA VAL A 28 15.41 -12.10 -4.40
C VAL A 28 16.71 -11.69 -5.09
N SER A 29 17.65 -11.12 -4.35
CA SER A 29 18.94 -10.70 -4.90
C SER A 29 19.75 -11.87 -5.47
N LYS A 30 19.86 -12.98 -4.73
CA LYS A 30 20.55 -14.18 -5.19
C LYS A 30 19.87 -14.80 -6.40
N TRP A 31 18.53 -14.83 -6.42
CA TRP A 31 17.75 -15.35 -7.54
C TRP A 31 18.01 -14.57 -8.83
N LEU A 32 18.08 -13.23 -8.73
CA LEU A 32 18.35 -12.32 -9.85
C LEU A 32 19.80 -12.40 -10.34
N VAL A 33 20.78 -12.39 -9.43
CA VAL A 33 22.20 -12.51 -9.78
C VAL A 33 22.47 -13.82 -10.51
N ALA A 34 21.89 -14.93 -10.05
CA ALA A 34 22.04 -16.26 -10.69
C ALA A 34 21.49 -16.27 -12.13
N ARG A 35 20.65 -15.29 -12.52
CA ARG A 35 20.07 -15.13 -13.87
C ARG A 35 20.69 -13.99 -14.67
N GLY A 36 21.83 -13.48 -14.23
CA GLY A 36 22.60 -12.45 -14.94
C GLY A 36 22.00 -11.04 -14.89
N TRP A 37 21.19 -10.74 -13.87
CA TRP A 37 20.72 -9.39 -13.62
C TRP A 37 21.79 -8.57 -12.91
N ASN A 38 21.84 -7.27 -13.25
CA ASN A 38 22.66 -6.28 -12.54
C ASN A 38 21.89 -5.83 -11.29
N VAL A 39 22.30 -6.29 -10.13
CA VAL A 39 21.57 -6.07 -8.88
C VAL A 39 22.25 -4.99 -8.06
N THR A 40 21.49 -3.98 -7.68
CA THR A 40 21.88 -2.92 -6.74
C THR A 40 21.07 -3.09 -5.46
N ILE A 41 21.75 -3.21 -4.34
CA ILE A 41 21.16 -3.21 -3.00
C ILE A 41 21.22 -1.79 -2.46
N GLN A 42 20.06 -1.19 -2.21
CA GLN A 42 19.95 0.15 -1.65
C GLN A 42 19.58 0.06 -0.18
N GLU A 43 20.51 0.37 0.72
CA GLU A 43 20.19 0.46 2.14
C GLU A 43 19.14 1.55 2.41
N VAL A 44 18.09 1.18 3.12
CA VAL A 44 17.00 2.06 3.56
C VAL A 44 17.20 2.46 5.02
N SER A 45 17.48 1.46 5.85
CA SER A 45 17.87 1.61 7.25
C SER A 45 18.68 0.39 7.69
N ARG A 46 19.23 0.38 8.89
CA ARG A 46 20.06 -0.72 9.37
C ARG A 46 19.36 -2.08 9.20
N GLY A 47 19.93 -2.95 8.36
CA GLY A 47 19.46 -4.29 8.09
C GLY A 47 18.23 -4.37 7.15
N ARG A 48 17.82 -3.24 6.54
CA ARG A 48 16.71 -3.17 5.58
C ARG A 48 17.17 -2.50 4.30
N ALA A 49 16.86 -3.10 3.16
CA ALA A 49 17.31 -2.60 1.86
C ALA A 49 16.30 -2.90 0.75
N ASN A 50 16.26 -2.03 -0.25
CA ASN A 50 15.58 -2.28 -1.51
C ASN A 50 16.48 -3.10 -2.46
N VAL A 51 15.85 -3.81 -3.38
CA VAL A 51 16.52 -4.49 -4.50
C VAL A 51 16.15 -3.81 -5.79
N TRP A 52 17.11 -3.24 -6.50
CA TRP A 52 16.93 -2.76 -7.87
C TRP A 52 17.75 -3.63 -8.81
N ALA A 53 17.08 -4.26 -9.75
CA ALA A 53 17.73 -5.08 -10.76
C ALA A 53 17.48 -4.53 -12.15
N SER A 54 18.53 -4.37 -12.94
CA SER A 54 18.48 -3.78 -14.29
C SER A 54 19.27 -4.60 -15.30
N ARG A 55 18.94 -4.39 -16.58
CA ARG A 55 19.74 -4.86 -17.73
C ARG A 55 20.13 -3.67 -18.59
N ALA A 56 19.35 -3.29 -19.60
CA ALA A 56 19.63 -2.14 -20.46
C ALA A 56 18.90 -0.84 -20.04
N GLY A 57 17.88 -0.96 -19.20
CA GLY A 57 17.03 0.16 -18.76
C GLY A 57 16.23 0.85 -19.86
N ARG A 58 15.67 2.03 -19.57
CA ARG A 58 14.92 2.89 -20.49
C ARG A 58 13.60 2.31 -21.02
N GLY A 59 12.95 1.48 -20.27
CA GLY A 59 11.67 0.88 -20.65
C GLY A 59 10.66 0.89 -19.52
N VAL A 60 10.45 -0.27 -18.94
CA VAL A 60 9.43 -0.51 -17.90
C VAL A 60 10.12 -1.01 -16.64
N THR A 61 9.74 -0.46 -15.49
CA THR A 61 10.06 -1.05 -14.18
C THR A 61 8.84 -1.77 -13.64
N LEU A 62 9.01 -3.05 -13.28
CA LEU A 62 8.07 -3.78 -12.44
C LEU A 62 8.47 -3.57 -10.99
N SER A 63 7.54 -3.12 -10.15
CA SER A 63 7.84 -2.82 -8.73
C SER A 63 6.75 -3.36 -7.82
N THR A 64 7.15 -3.94 -6.69
CA THR A 64 6.26 -4.26 -5.57
C THR A 64 7.07 -4.30 -4.28
N HIS A 65 6.43 -4.57 -3.15
CA HIS A 65 7.11 -4.65 -1.86
C HIS A 65 7.41 -6.10 -1.43
N LEU A 66 8.38 -6.26 -0.54
CA LEU A 66 8.79 -7.55 0.03
C LEU A 66 8.37 -7.71 1.49
N ASP A 67 8.00 -6.63 2.15
CA ASP A 67 7.49 -6.71 3.52
C ASP A 67 6.03 -7.18 3.55
N THR A 68 5.60 -7.59 4.72
CA THR A 68 4.23 -8.02 5.00
C THR A 68 3.80 -7.55 6.37
N VAL A 69 2.49 -7.43 6.59
CA VAL A 69 1.96 -7.22 7.93
C VAL A 69 2.18 -8.46 8.83
N PRO A 70 2.36 -8.31 10.15
CA PRO A 70 2.34 -9.43 11.08
C PRO A 70 0.89 -9.95 11.30
N PRO A 71 0.71 -11.20 11.78
CA PRO A 71 1.72 -12.19 12.05
C PRO A 71 2.20 -12.92 10.80
N TYR A 72 3.40 -13.50 10.83
CA TYR A 72 3.85 -14.44 9.81
C TYR A 72 2.95 -15.67 9.78
N ILE A 73 2.55 -16.07 8.56
CA ILE A 73 1.76 -17.27 8.30
C ILE A 73 2.51 -18.07 7.23
N ALA A 74 2.94 -19.29 7.59
CA ALA A 74 3.70 -20.15 6.70
C ALA A 74 2.89 -20.53 5.44
N PRO A 75 3.55 -20.69 4.27
CA PRO A 75 2.85 -21.06 3.05
C PRO A 75 2.30 -22.48 3.12
N ARG A 76 1.13 -22.66 2.52
CA ARG A 76 0.48 -23.95 2.37
C ARG A 76 -0.28 -23.99 1.04
N LEU A 77 -0.04 -25.02 0.23
CA LEU A 77 -0.87 -25.28 -0.93
C LEU A 77 -2.11 -26.08 -0.49
N ASP A 78 -3.28 -25.61 -0.84
CA ASP A 78 -4.57 -26.19 -0.49
C ASP A 78 -5.48 -26.17 -1.72
N GLY A 79 -5.57 -27.30 -2.40
CA GLY A 79 -6.30 -27.41 -3.67
C GLY A 79 -5.72 -26.44 -4.73
N THR A 80 -6.51 -25.47 -5.14
CA THR A 80 -6.13 -24.45 -6.14
C THR A 80 -5.51 -23.20 -5.54
N ARG A 81 -5.30 -23.14 -4.20
CA ARG A 81 -4.87 -21.96 -3.47
C ARG A 81 -3.50 -22.11 -2.86
N LEU A 82 -2.68 -21.12 -3.02
CA LEU A 82 -1.48 -20.92 -2.23
C LEU A 82 -1.82 -19.94 -1.07
N LEU A 83 -1.93 -20.50 0.14
CA LEU A 83 -2.19 -19.71 1.35
C LEU A 83 -0.87 -19.27 1.99
N GLY A 84 -0.91 -18.19 2.76
CA GLY A 84 0.22 -17.70 3.55
C GLY A 84 0.31 -16.18 3.56
N ARG A 85 0.99 -15.62 4.54
CA ARG A 85 1.19 -14.16 4.64
C ARG A 85 2.06 -13.66 3.48
N GLY A 86 1.53 -12.70 2.69
CA GLY A 86 2.16 -12.20 1.47
C GLY A 86 1.74 -12.99 0.22
N ALA A 87 0.80 -13.93 0.31
CA ALA A 87 0.38 -14.72 -0.85
C ALA A 87 -0.20 -13.82 -1.95
N CYS A 88 -1.08 -12.89 -1.61
CA CYS A 88 -1.57 -11.86 -2.52
C CYS A 88 -0.91 -10.50 -2.30
N ASP A 89 -0.41 -10.20 -1.09
CA ASP A 89 0.08 -8.87 -0.70
C ASP A 89 1.47 -8.94 -0.03
N ALA A 90 2.60 -8.88 -0.79
CA ALA A 90 2.66 -8.87 -2.27
C ALA A 90 3.75 -9.83 -2.79
N LYS A 91 4.19 -10.84 -1.96
CA LYS A 91 5.27 -11.77 -2.37
C LYS A 91 4.89 -12.69 -3.52
N GLY A 92 3.60 -13.08 -3.62
CA GLY A 92 3.10 -13.78 -4.81
C GLY A 92 3.24 -12.93 -6.07
N ILE A 93 2.91 -11.65 -5.98
CA ILE A 93 3.10 -10.68 -7.06
C ILE A 93 4.58 -10.54 -7.41
N ALA A 94 5.46 -10.44 -6.41
CA ALA A 94 6.91 -10.39 -6.63
C ALA A 94 7.41 -11.62 -7.40
N ALA A 95 6.93 -12.81 -7.07
CA ALA A 95 7.26 -14.04 -7.79
C ALA A 95 6.79 -14.00 -9.25
N ALA A 96 5.56 -13.51 -9.51
CA ALA A 96 5.05 -13.35 -10.87
C ALA A 96 5.89 -12.37 -11.69
N MET A 97 6.28 -11.23 -11.11
CA MET A 97 7.15 -10.24 -11.75
C MET A 97 8.55 -10.79 -12.05
N LEU A 98 9.14 -11.53 -11.11
CA LEU A 98 10.44 -12.18 -11.30
C LEU A 98 10.41 -13.13 -12.51
N VAL A 99 9.38 -14.00 -12.57
CA VAL A 99 9.25 -14.98 -13.67
C VAL A 99 8.97 -14.27 -14.99
N ALA A 100 8.09 -13.27 -15.02
CA ALA A 100 7.77 -12.51 -16.24
C ALA A 100 9.01 -11.78 -16.79
N ALA A 101 9.77 -11.12 -15.92
CA ALA A 101 11.01 -10.42 -16.32
C ALA A 101 12.08 -11.40 -16.82
N ASP A 102 12.22 -12.56 -16.22
CA ASP A 102 13.15 -13.62 -16.69
C ASP A 102 12.76 -14.16 -18.07
N ARG A 103 11.46 -14.38 -18.31
CA ARG A 103 10.94 -14.79 -19.63
C ARG A 103 11.15 -13.73 -20.69
N LEU A 104 10.89 -12.46 -20.38
CA LEU A 104 11.13 -11.34 -21.28
C LEU A 104 12.61 -11.22 -21.64
N ALA A 105 13.48 -11.33 -20.65
CA ALA A 105 14.94 -11.31 -20.86
C ALA A 105 15.43 -12.47 -21.73
N ALA A 106 14.91 -13.70 -21.51
CA ALA A 106 15.22 -14.86 -22.32
C ALA A 106 14.73 -14.74 -23.78
N ALA A 107 13.63 -13.97 -23.98
CA ALA A 107 13.12 -13.60 -25.32
C ALA A 107 13.87 -12.42 -25.97
N GLY A 108 14.93 -11.89 -25.34
CA GLY A 108 15.75 -10.81 -25.87
C GLY A 108 15.30 -9.39 -25.45
N GLU A 109 14.22 -9.25 -24.67
CA GLU A 109 13.81 -7.93 -24.17
C GLU A 109 14.64 -7.53 -22.95
N GLN A 110 15.49 -6.50 -23.11
CA GLN A 110 16.43 -6.04 -22.09
C GLN A 110 15.99 -4.72 -21.42
N ARG A 111 14.88 -4.10 -21.86
CA ARG A 111 14.40 -2.80 -21.37
C ARG A 111 13.43 -2.94 -20.18
N VAL A 112 13.62 -3.98 -19.37
CA VAL A 112 12.83 -4.23 -18.16
C VAL A 112 13.75 -4.11 -16.96
N ASP A 113 13.33 -3.36 -15.98
CA ASP A 113 13.94 -3.28 -14.65
C ASP A 113 12.97 -3.84 -13.60
N LEU A 114 13.51 -4.25 -12.46
CA LEU A 114 12.76 -4.72 -11.30
C LEU A 114 13.14 -3.86 -10.09
N LEU A 115 12.14 -3.41 -9.35
CA LEU A 115 12.33 -2.70 -8.09
C LEU A 115 11.50 -3.38 -7.00
N PHE A 116 12.16 -3.96 -6.03
CA PHE A 116 11.50 -4.49 -4.84
C PHE A 116 11.83 -3.61 -3.64
N VAL A 117 10.81 -3.02 -3.05
CA VAL A 117 10.95 -2.11 -1.91
C VAL A 117 10.62 -2.80 -0.60
N VAL A 118 11.01 -2.17 0.52
CA VAL A 118 10.71 -2.60 1.88
C VAL A 118 9.90 -1.52 2.59
N GLY A 119 9.09 -1.91 3.58
CA GLY A 119 8.37 -0.98 4.44
C GLY A 119 7.13 -0.33 3.84
N GLU A 120 6.54 -0.89 2.80
CA GLU A 120 5.28 -0.39 2.22
C GLU A 120 4.17 -0.39 3.26
N GLU A 121 3.99 -1.51 3.95
CA GLU A 121 2.97 -1.76 4.96
C GLU A 121 3.06 -0.82 6.18
N LYS A 122 4.20 -0.16 6.34
CA LYS A 122 4.40 0.76 7.46
C LYS A 122 5.34 1.91 7.10
N GLY A 123 4.79 2.93 6.47
CA GLY A 123 5.47 4.22 6.28
C GLY A 123 6.23 4.40 4.99
N SER A 124 6.33 3.37 4.13
CA SER A 124 6.88 3.46 2.76
C SER A 124 8.29 4.09 2.69
N ASP A 125 9.13 3.78 3.66
CA ASP A 125 10.50 4.31 3.72
C ASP A 125 11.38 3.77 2.57
N GLY A 126 11.12 2.54 2.13
CA GLY A 126 11.75 1.93 0.96
C GLY A 126 11.45 2.70 -0.33
N ALA A 127 10.19 3.00 -0.61
CA ALA A 127 9.81 3.79 -1.78
C ALA A 127 10.41 5.21 -1.75
N ARG A 128 10.39 5.87 -0.59
CA ARG A 128 11.07 7.18 -0.43
C ARG A 128 12.56 7.10 -0.70
N ALA A 129 13.21 6.01 -0.28
CA ALA A 129 14.61 5.78 -0.58
C ALA A 129 14.81 5.52 -2.08
N ALA A 130 14.01 4.65 -2.68
CA ALA A 130 14.08 4.32 -4.12
C ALA A 130 13.89 5.56 -5.00
N ASN A 131 13.04 6.50 -4.60
CA ASN A 131 12.82 7.74 -5.36
C ASN A 131 14.03 8.69 -5.36
N ARG A 132 15.09 8.42 -4.57
CA ARG A 132 16.37 9.13 -4.64
C ARG A 132 17.33 8.55 -5.71
N LEU A 133 17.05 7.35 -6.21
CA LEU A 133 17.77 6.78 -7.34
C LEU A 133 17.46 7.55 -8.63
N ALA A 134 18.22 7.29 -9.66
CA ALA A 134 18.07 7.91 -10.98
C ALA A 134 17.65 6.86 -12.03
N PRO A 135 16.42 6.33 -11.96
CA PRO A 135 15.96 5.37 -12.97
C PRO A 135 15.81 6.06 -14.34
N THR A 136 15.84 5.24 -15.38
CA THR A 136 15.59 5.71 -16.74
C THR A 136 14.28 5.16 -17.32
N SER A 137 13.42 4.62 -16.48
CA SER A 137 12.16 3.99 -16.88
C SER A 137 11.16 5.01 -17.42
N ARG A 138 10.46 4.64 -18.48
CA ARG A 138 9.34 5.40 -19.04
C ARG A 138 8.04 5.10 -18.28
N PHE A 139 7.89 3.86 -17.84
CA PHE A 139 6.70 3.37 -17.17
C PHE A 139 7.08 2.61 -15.88
N LEU A 140 6.25 2.76 -14.87
CA LEU A 140 6.29 2.01 -13.62
C LEU A 140 5.02 1.14 -13.51
N ILE A 141 5.16 -0.16 -13.41
CA ILE A 141 4.06 -1.06 -13.08
C ILE A 141 4.22 -1.46 -11.63
N ASN A 142 3.39 -0.89 -10.76
CA ASN A 142 3.35 -1.24 -9.35
C ASN A 142 2.42 -2.44 -9.14
N GLY A 143 2.91 -3.45 -8.47
CA GLY A 143 2.20 -4.69 -8.17
C GLY A 143 1.48 -4.61 -6.84
N GLU A 144 0.17 -4.64 -6.92
CA GLU A 144 -0.76 -4.67 -5.79
C GLU A 144 -1.93 -5.61 -6.12
N PRO A 145 -2.66 -6.17 -5.13
CA PRO A 145 -3.76 -7.10 -5.38
C PRO A 145 -4.97 -6.39 -6.00
N THR A 146 -5.04 -6.37 -7.34
CA THR A 146 -6.09 -5.68 -8.12
C THR A 146 -7.06 -6.64 -8.82
N GLU A 147 -7.13 -7.90 -8.39
CA GLU A 147 -7.96 -8.94 -9.03
C GLU A 147 -7.64 -9.11 -10.53
N SER A 148 -6.35 -9.03 -10.88
CA SER A 148 -5.85 -9.12 -12.26
C SER A 148 -6.43 -8.07 -13.22
N LYS A 149 -6.89 -6.93 -12.70
CA LYS A 149 -7.35 -5.76 -13.47
C LYS A 149 -6.29 -4.66 -13.46
N LEU A 150 -6.25 -3.83 -14.49
CA LEU A 150 -5.49 -2.57 -14.42
C LEU A 150 -6.26 -1.59 -13.53
N ALA A 151 -5.59 -1.02 -12.53
CA ALA A 151 -6.22 0.03 -11.75
C ALA A 151 -6.33 1.32 -12.57
N SER A 152 -7.54 1.91 -12.64
CA SER A 152 -7.74 3.23 -13.24
C SER A 152 -7.23 4.37 -12.36
N GLY A 153 -7.02 4.09 -11.09
CA GLY A 153 -6.50 5.00 -10.09
C GLY A 153 -6.67 4.44 -8.69
N ALA A 154 -6.09 5.12 -7.72
CA ALA A 154 -6.16 4.77 -6.29
C ALA A 154 -6.64 5.96 -5.47
N LYS A 155 -7.48 5.70 -4.48
CA LYS A 155 -7.83 6.73 -3.50
C LYS A 155 -6.61 7.10 -2.67
N GLY A 156 -6.50 8.38 -2.34
CA GLY A 156 -5.54 8.86 -1.37
C GLY A 156 -5.95 8.59 0.07
N SER A 157 -5.16 9.05 1.01
CA SER A 157 -5.49 8.99 2.42
C SER A 157 -5.08 10.25 3.16
N LEU A 158 -5.88 10.62 4.17
CA LEU A 158 -5.56 11.66 5.14
C LEU A 158 -5.92 11.16 6.53
N ARG A 159 -4.95 11.15 7.44
CA ARG A 159 -5.19 10.86 8.85
C ARG A 159 -5.35 12.17 9.62
N VAL A 160 -6.36 12.23 10.48
CA VAL A 160 -6.62 13.41 11.33
C VAL A 160 -6.89 12.94 12.75
N THR A 161 -6.14 13.45 13.71
CA THR A 161 -6.44 13.27 15.14
C THR A 161 -7.26 14.44 15.63
N VAL A 162 -8.37 14.12 16.26
CA VAL A 162 -9.31 15.08 16.84
C VAL A 162 -9.24 14.97 18.36
N ARG A 163 -9.00 16.08 19.07
CA ARG A 163 -8.92 16.11 20.53
C ARG A 163 -9.90 17.08 21.13
N THR A 164 -10.63 16.64 22.13
CA THR A 164 -11.41 17.51 23.00
C THR A 164 -10.80 17.50 24.40
N ARG A 165 -10.79 18.68 25.03
CA ARG A 165 -10.23 18.84 26.36
C ARG A 165 -11.31 19.21 27.37
N GLY A 166 -11.05 18.85 28.60
CA GLY A 166 -11.87 19.16 29.76
C GLY A 166 -11.02 19.39 31.00
N ARG A 167 -11.63 19.21 32.15
CA ARG A 167 -10.96 19.33 33.45
C ARG A 167 -11.37 18.15 34.34
N ALA A 168 -10.37 17.43 34.83
CA ALA A 168 -10.59 16.30 35.71
C ALA A 168 -11.19 16.75 37.06
N ALA A 169 -12.10 15.93 37.59
CA ALA A 169 -12.65 16.08 38.94
C ALA A 169 -13.16 14.71 39.43
N HIS A 170 -13.37 14.56 40.71
CA HIS A 170 -14.05 13.38 41.24
C HIS A 170 -15.51 13.37 40.76
N SER A 171 -16.00 12.25 40.25
CA SER A 171 -17.35 12.15 39.66
C SER A 171 -18.48 12.51 40.59
N ALA A 172 -18.31 12.30 41.92
CA ALA A 172 -19.25 12.72 42.92
C ALA A 172 -19.43 14.27 43.03
N TYR A 173 -18.45 15.01 42.49
CA TYR A 173 -18.45 16.49 42.42
C TYR A 173 -18.24 16.93 40.99
N ALA A 174 -19.00 16.35 40.07
CA ALA A 174 -18.84 16.58 38.61
C ALA A 174 -18.89 18.05 38.21
N HIS A 175 -19.57 18.91 38.96
CA HIS A 175 -19.64 20.36 38.72
C HIS A 175 -18.29 21.09 38.87
N LEU A 176 -17.28 20.45 39.49
CA LEU A 176 -15.92 20.97 39.60
C LEU A 176 -15.06 20.59 38.38
N GLY A 177 -15.51 19.67 37.54
CA GLY A 177 -14.86 19.22 36.35
C GLY A 177 -15.54 19.71 35.06
N GLU A 178 -14.95 19.32 33.94
CA GLU A 178 -15.50 19.51 32.59
C GLU A 178 -15.19 18.26 31.78
N SER A 179 -16.21 17.57 31.27
CA SER A 179 -16.01 16.31 30.55
C SER A 179 -15.53 16.55 29.12
N ALA A 180 -14.40 15.97 28.75
CA ALA A 180 -13.93 15.93 27.38
C ALA A 180 -14.72 14.95 26.50
N ILE A 181 -15.34 13.93 27.09
CA ILE A 181 -16.12 12.94 26.32
C ILE A 181 -17.37 13.54 25.71
N VAL A 182 -18.10 14.36 26.47
CA VAL A 182 -19.39 14.92 26.03
C VAL A 182 -19.26 15.73 24.73
N PRO A 183 -18.32 16.70 24.60
CA PRO A 183 -18.13 17.39 23.33
C PRO A 183 -17.67 16.49 22.21
N MET A 184 -16.82 15.47 22.44
CA MET A 184 -16.42 14.51 21.43
C MET A 184 -17.61 13.72 20.88
N LEU A 185 -18.48 13.20 21.75
CA LEU A 185 -19.69 12.46 21.35
C LEU A 185 -20.70 13.35 20.60
N LYS A 186 -20.72 14.66 20.84
CA LYS A 186 -21.55 15.61 20.08
C LYS A 186 -20.92 15.99 18.73
N LEU A 187 -19.59 15.95 18.64
CA LEU A 187 -18.85 16.37 17.45
C LEU A 187 -18.83 15.27 16.38
N LEU A 188 -18.45 14.03 16.73
CA LEU A 188 -18.21 12.95 15.76
C LEU A 188 -19.43 12.64 14.87
N PRO A 189 -20.69 12.57 15.36
CA PRO A 189 -21.85 12.36 14.47
C PRO A 189 -22.01 13.44 13.40
N THR A 190 -21.51 14.65 13.63
CA THR A 190 -21.61 15.74 12.65
C THR A 190 -20.60 15.62 11.49
N LEU A 191 -19.75 14.58 11.45
CA LEU A 191 -18.92 14.26 10.29
C LEU A 191 -19.74 14.05 9.00
N GLU A 192 -20.96 13.56 9.13
CA GLU A 192 -21.90 13.42 8.01
C GLU A 192 -22.28 14.74 7.31
N THR A 193 -22.05 15.87 7.98
CA THR A 193 -22.31 17.21 7.39
C THR A 193 -21.17 17.76 6.52
N LEU A 194 -20.03 17.03 6.44
CA LEU A 194 -18.94 17.40 5.55
C LEU A 194 -19.35 17.13 4.11
N ASP A 195 -19.13 18.11 3.24
CA ASP A 195 -19.29 17.96 1.80
C ASP A 195 -18.03 17.26 1.24
N LEU A 196 -18.09 15.94 1.18
CA LEU A 196 -16.96 15.11 0.78
C LEU A 196 -16.85 15.07 -0.75
N PRO A 197 -15.65 15.35 -1.31
CA PRO A 197 -15.45 15.35 -2.76
C PRO A 197 -15.76 14.01 -3.39
N THR A 198 -16.24 14.04 -4.64
CA THR A 198 -16.46 12.89 -5.51
C THR A 198 -15.61 12.99 -6.77
N ASP A 199 -15.25 11.86 -7.36
CA ASP A 199 -14.53 11.75 -8.62
C ASP A 199 -15.25 10.73 -9.53
N ALA A 200 -15.28 10.98 -10.83
CA ALA A 200 -16.02 10.14 -11.79
C ALA A 200 -15.45 8.71 -11.90
N ILE A 201 -14.18 8.51 -11.59
CA ILE A 201 -13.49 7.22 -11.67
C ILE A 201 -13.33 6.60 -10.29
N LEU A 202 -12.88 7.39 -9.30
CA LEU A 202 -12.56 6.90 -7.95
C LEU A 202 -13.78 6.83 -7.03
N GLY A 203 -14.92 7.40 -7.45
CA GLY A 203 -16.14 7.46 -6.64
C GLY A 203 -16.09 8.52 -5.57
N GLU A 204 -16.52 8.20 -4.35
CA GLU A 204 -16.68 9.15 -3.25
C GLU A 204 -15.49 9.14 -2.29
N THR A 205 -15.15 10.29 -1.71
CA THR A 205 -14.32 10.35 -0.50
C THR A 205 -15.10 9.76 0.67
N THR A 206 -14.45 8.94 1.48
CA THR A 206 -15.07 8.36 2.68
C THR A 206 -14.29 8.72 3.93
N VAL A 207 -14.95 8.72 5.08
CA VAL A 207 -14.32 8.90 6.40
C VAL A 207 -14.66 7.75 7.33
N ASN A 208 -13.66 7.26 8.05
CA ASN A 208 -13.81 6.27 9.09
C ASN A 208 -13.28 6.82 10.41
N VAL A 209 -14.04 6.66 11.50
CA VAL A 209 -13.54 6.87 12.87
C VAL A 209 -12.86 5.57 13.28
N GLY A 210 -11.54 5.52 13.14
CA GLY A 210 -10.75 4.31 13.35
C GLY A 210 -10.52 3.97 14.81
N THR A 211 -10.29 4.99 15.65
CA THR A 211 -10.14 4.83 17.10
C THR A 211 -10.83 5.95 17.85
N LEU A 212 -11.29 5.61 19.08
CA LEU A 212 -11.77 6.58 20.06
C LEU A 212 -11.26 6.16 21.45
N LYS A 213 -10.46 7.02 22.06
CA LYS A 213 -9.89 6.82 23.39
C LYS A 213 -10.28 7.98 24.30
N ALA A 214 -10.81 7.69 25.47
CA ALA A 214 -11.27 8.75 26.37
C ALA A 214 -11.38 8.28 27.81
N GLY A 215 -11.06 9.19 28.75
CA GLY A 215 -11.13 8.94 30.20
C GLY A 215 -10.07 7.94 30.69
N THR A 216 -10.06 7.72 31.99
CA THR A 216 -9.14 6.78 32.66
C THR A 216 -9.88 5.85 33.59
N GLU A 217 -10.79 6.40 34.43
CA GLU A 217 -11.56 5.67 35.44
C GLU A 217 -12.99 6.19 35.50
N ALA A 218 -13.94 5.32 35.83
CA ALA A 218 -15.38 5.66 35.89
C ALA A 218 -15.74 6.72 36.95
N ASN A 219 -14.94 6.86 37.99
CA ASN A 219 -15.13 7.83 39.03
C ASN A 219 -14.36 9.14 38.84
N ILE A 220 -13.80 9.38 37.64
CA ILE A 220 -13.11 10.62 37.26
C ILE A 220 -13.83 11.27 36.09
N VAL A 221 -14.11 12.59 36.19
CA VAL A 221 -14.54 13.39 35.04
C VAL A 221 -13.40 13.44 34.02
N PRO A 222 -13.59 12.97 32.78
CA PRO A 222 -12.48 12.83 31.81
C PRO A 222 -11.97 14.17 31.29
N ALA A 223 -10.65 14.39 31.37
CA ALA A 223 -10.00 15.61 30.91
C ALA A 223 -9.55 15.59 29.45
N LEU A 224 -9.53 14.40 28.83
CA LEU A 224 -9.11 14.22 27.44
C LEU A 224 -9.97 13.16 26.75
N ALA A 225 -10.36 13.43 25.52
CA ALA A 225 -10.84 12.46 24.56
C ALA A 225 -10.13 12.68 23.21
N GLU A 226 -9.77 11.58 22.56
CA GLU A 226 -9.05 11.59 21.30
C GLU A 226 -9.69 10.59 20.33
N ALA A 227 -9.92 11.02 19.07
CA ALA A 227 -10.37 10.15 17.99
C ALA A 227 -9.42 10.25 16.81
N GLU A 228 -9.10 9.13 16.15
CA GLU A 228 -8.39 9.11 14.87
C GLU A 228 -9.37 8.90 13.73
N LEU A 229 -9.36 9.82 12.78
CA LEU A 229 -10.13 9.76 11.54
C LEU A 229 -9.22 9.36 10.39
N MET A 230 -9.71 8.47 9.52
CA MET A 230 -9.08 8.12 8.25
C MET A 230 -10.01 8.51 7.10
N PHE A 231 -9.59 9.47 6.30
CA PHE A 231 -10.25 9.81 5.05
C PHE A 231 -9.61 9.02 3.89
N ARG A 232 -10.45 8.45 3.02
CA ARG A 232 -10.04 7.90 1.72
C ARG A 232 -10.41 8.93 0.66
N LEU A 233 -9.40 9.62 0.14
CA LEU A 233 -9.55 10.81 -0.69
C LEU A 233 -9.72 10.46 -2.17
N VAL A 234 -10.50 11.26 -2.90
CA VAL A 234 -10.59 11.17 -4.37
C VAL A 234 -10.26 12.51 -5.08
N GLY A 235 -9.99 13.57 -4.33
CA GLY A 235 -9.70 14.89 -4.87
C GLY A 235 -8.61 15.63 -4.10
N ASP A 236 -8.51 16.94 -4.36
CA ASP A 236 -7.57 17.80 -3.66
C ASP A 236 -7.86 17.85 -2.15
N VAL A 237 -6.82 17.72 -1.36
CA VAL A 237 -6.90 17.69 0.10
C VAL A 237 -7.17 19.08 0.72
N GLU A 238 -6.75 20.17 0.06
CA GLU A 238 -6.82 21.51 0.66
C GLU A 238 -8.26 22.01 0.87
N PRO A 239 -9.21 21.83 -0.06
CA PRO A 239 -10.61 22.13 0.21
C PRO A 239 -11.18 21.33 1.39
N LEU A 240 -10.83 20.03 1.47
CA LEU A 240 -11.29 19.17 2.55
C LEU A 240 -10.70 19.58 3.90
N ARG A 241 -9.39 19.89 3.97
CA ARG A 241 -8.77 20.43 5.19
C ARG A 241 -9.48 21.66 5.71
N LYS A 242 -9.79 22.61 4.81
CA LYS A 242 -10.55 23.83 5.19
C LYS A 242 -11.94 23.52 5.72
N GLN A 243 -12.59 22.46 5.25
CA GLN A 243 -13.88 22.01 5.77
C GLN A 243 -13.72 21.38 7.16
N ILE A 244 -12.72 20.50 7.35
CA ILE A 244 -12.42 19.87 8.63
C ILE A 244 -12.05 20.94 9.67
N ASP A 245 -11.25 21.95 9.31
CA ASP A 245 -10.90 23.06 10.20
C ASP A 245 -12.14 23.83 10.65
N ARG A 246 -13.06 24.14 9.72
CA ARG A 246 -14.33 24.80 10.04
C ARG A 246 -15.23 23.93 10.91
N TRP A 247 -15.29 22.63 10.59
CA TRP A 247 -16.06 21.65 11.34
C TRP A 247 -15.60 21.54 12.80
N ALA A 248 -14.30 21.55 13.07
CA ALA A 248 -13.74 21.46 14.42
C ALA A 248 -13.63 22.79 15.16
N LYS A 249 -13.74 23.92 14.45
CA LYS A 249 -13.46 25.26 15.01
C LYS A 249 -14.24 25.55 16.30
N GLY A 250 -13.51 25.84 17.37
CA GLY A 250 -14.07 26.11 18.70
C GLY A 250 -14.67 24.90 19.41
N ARG A 251 -14.55 23.70 18.85
CA ARG A 251 -15.10 22.44 19.40
C ARG A 251 -14.03 21.40 19.72
N ALA A 252 -12.94 21.37 18.95
CA ALA A 252 -11.85 20.41 19.11
C ALA A 252 -10.54 20.97 18.55
N GLU A 253 -9.44 20.39 19.03
CA GLU A 253 -8.10 20.56 18.45
C GLU A 253 -7.90 19.51 17.35
N LEU A 254 -7.22 19.89 16.27
CA LEU A 254 -6.88 19.00 15.17
C LEU A 254 -5.37 18.82 15.04
N GLU A 255 -4.95 17.59 14.74
CA GLU A 255 -3.59 17.29 14.32
C GLU A 255 -3.66 16.49 13.02
N TYR A 256 -3.09 17.03 11.96
CA TYR A 256 -3.00 16.37 10.66
C TYR A 256 -1.79 15.43 10.63
N GLY A 257 -2.05 14.17 10.41
CA GLY A 257 -1.04 13.11 10.28
C GLY A 257 -0.62 12.87 8.83
N SER A 258 -0.40 11.61 8.47
CA SER A 258 0.02 11.21 7.13
C SER A 258 -1.00 11.60 6.06
N TYR A 259 -0.49 12.03 4.92
CA TYR A 259 -1.25 12.35 3.72
C TYR A 259 -0.64 11.67 2.51
N ILE A 260 -1.46 11.02 1.72
CA ILE A 260 -1.13 10.45 0.41
C ILE A 260 -2.18 10.96 -0.58
N PRO A 261 -1.79 11.58 -1.71
CA PRO A 261 -2.75 12.08 -2.69
C PRO A 261 -3.46 10.93 -3.43
N ALA A 262 -4.70 11.17 -3.85
CA ALA A 262 -5.36 10.32 -4.84
C ALA A 262 -4.66 10.44 -6.19
N GLN A 263 -4.66 9.37 -6.98
CA GLN A 263 -4.02 9.34 -8.29
C GLN A 263 -4.87 8.61 -9.31
N HIS A 264 -4.85 9.11 -10.55
CA HIS A 264 -5.29 8.39 -11.74
C HIS A 264 -4.08 7.71 -12.37
N PHE A 265 -4.26 6.49 -12.89
CA PHE A 265 -3.19 5.70 -13.48
C PHE A 265 -3.37 5.57 -14.99
N HIS A 266 -2.25 5.35 -15.67
CA HIS A 266 -2.28 4.99 -17.08
C HIS A 266 -2.87 3.59 -17.24
N THR A 267 -3.73 3.43 -18.24
CA THR A 267 -4.32 2.14 -18.61
C THR A 267 -4.04 1.83 -20.08
N ILE A 268 -4.03 0.57 -20.44
CA ILE A 268 -3.81 0.11 -21.81
C ILE A 268 -4.97 -0.78 -22.27
N PRO A 269 -5.26 -0.83 -23.58
CA PRO A 269 -6.32 -1.69 -24.11
C PRO A 269 -6.10 -3.19 -23.85
N GLY A 270 -7.18 -3.95 -23.80
CA GLY A 270 -7.14 -5.41 -23.66
C GLY A 270 -7.04 -5.92 -22.22
N PHE A 271 -7.24 -5.05 -21.23
CA PHE A 271 -7.39 -5.40 -19.83
C PHE A 271 -8.69 -4.82 -19.26
N ASP A 272 -9.29 -5.54 -18.35
CA ASP A 272 -10.34 -4.99 -17.50
C ASP A 272 -9.76 -3.90 -16.59
N VAL A 273 -10.55 -2.88 -16.30
CA VAL A 273 -10.11 -1.70 -15.54
C VAL A 273 -11.07 -1.45 -14.38
N ALA A 274 -10.52 -1.16 -13.20
CA ALA A 274 -11.30 -0.79 -12.02
C ALA A 274 -10.49 0.15 -11.10
N PRO A 275 -11.11 1.08 -10.37
CA PRO A 275 -10.42 1.85 -9.34
C PRO A 275 -10.13 0.99 -8.10
N VAL A 276 -9.09 1.35 -7.34
CA VAL A 276 -8.82 0.76 -6.02
C VAL A 276 -9.04 1.78 -4.91
N ALA A 277 -9.48 1.30 -3.75
CA ALA A 277 -9.82 2.16 -2.62
C ALA A 277 -8.66 2.36 -1.61
N TYR A 278 -7.57 1.62 -1.78
CA TYR A 278 -6.38 1.68 -0.94
C TYR A 278 -5.28 2.54 -1.57
N THR A 279 -4.26 2.84 -0.79
CA THR A 279 -3.05 3.57 -1.21
C THR A 279 -1.92 2.58 -1.50
N SER A 280 -0.93 3.01 -2.29
CA SER A 280 0.29 2.26 -2.58
C SER A 280 1.51 3.17 -2.56
N ASP A 281 2.66 2.62 -2.88
CA ASP A 281 3.92 3.35 -2.99
C ASP A 281 4.04 4.26 -4.23
N ILE A 282 3.13 4.18 -5.20
CA ILE A 282 3.20 4.95 -6.46
C ILE A 282 3.43 6.45 -6.23
N PRO A 283 2.70 7.15 -5.31
CA PRO A 283 2.91 8.59 -5.08
C PRO A 283 4.33 8.95 -4.63
N LEU A 284 5.05 7.99 -4.08
CA LEU A 284 6.40 8.15 -3.57
C LEU A 284 7.48 7.76 -4.59
N LEU A 285 7.08 7.16 -5.71
CA LEU A 285 7.95 6.69 -6.80
C LEU A 285 7.87 7.58 -8.05
N GLY A 286 7.56 8.87 -7.91
CA GLY A 286 7.30 9.79 -9.03
C GLY A 286 8.43 9.97 -10.03
N ARG A 287 9.65 9.50 -9.75
CA ARG A 287 10.79 9.52 -10.68
C ARG A 287 10.90 8.26 -11.53
N TRP A 288 10.04 7.25 -11.31
CA TRP A 288 10.13 5.94 -11.96
C TRP A 288 9.29 5.81 -13.24
N GLY A 289 8.72 6.92 -13.72
CA GLY A 289 7.96 6.98 -14.98
C GLY A 289 6.45 7.05 -14.78
N THR A 290 5.73 6.90 -15.88
CA THR A 290 4.24 6.93 -15.87
C THR A 290 3.70 5.70 -15.13
N PRO A 291 2.89 5.87 -14.07
CA PRO A 291 2.47 4.77 -13.24
C PRO A 291 1.29 3.98 -13.83
N LEU A 292 1.38 2.67 -13.73
CA LEU A 292 0.30 1.70 -13.84
C LEU A 292 0.27 0.89 -12.54
N MET A 293 -0.89 0.31 -12.22
CA MET A 293 -1.01 -0.65 -11.12
C MET A 293 -1.73 -1.89 -11.62
N PHE A 294 -1.15 -3.05 -11.32
CA PHE A 294 -1.70 -4.35 -11.70
C PHE A 294 -1.14 -5.44 -10.81
N GLY A 295 -1.98 -6.40 -10.43
CA GLY A 295 -1.51 -7.65 -9.83
C GLY A 295 -2.63 -8.64 -9.58
N PRO A 296 -2.27 -9.93 -9.45
CA PRO A 296 -3.19 -10.97 -9.07
C PRO A 296 -3.56 -10.88 -7.59
N GLY A 297 -4.63 -11.58 -7.22
CA GLY A 297 -5.15 -11.63 -5.86
C GLY A 297 -6.08 -10.49 -5.51
N SER A 298 -6.75 -10.63 -4.39
CA SER A 298 -7.76 -9.67 -3.92
C SER A 298 -7.34 -9.03 -2.61
N ILE A 299 -7.48 -7.70 -2.53
CA ILE A 299 -7.25 -6.93 -1.30
C ILE A 299 -8.20 -7.36 -0.17
N HIS A 300 -9.33 -8.00 -0.50
CA HIS A 300 -10.31 -8.44 0.50
C HIS A 300 -9.82 -9.59 1.37
N VAL A 301 -8.81 -10.34 0.93
CA VAL A 301 -8.19 -11.42 1.72
C VAL A 301 -6.81 -11.04 2.27
N ALA A 302 -6.23 -9.95 1.78
CA ALA A 302 -4.99 -9.39 2.33
C ALA A 302 -5.16 -9.04 3.82
N HIS A 303 -4.08 -9.16 4.59
CA HIS A 303 -4.04 -8.87 6.04
C HIS A 303 -4.94 -9.77 6.91
N THR A 304 -5.63 -10.75 6.33
CA THR A 304 -6.44 -11.72 7.09
C THR A 304 -5.61 -12.96 7.50
N PRO A 305 -6.09 -13.77 8.46
CA PRO A 305 -5.44 -15.05 8.78
C PRO A 305 -5.49 -16.06 7.64
N ASP A 306 -6.46 -15.93 6.73
CA ASP A 306 -6.71 -16.83 5.61
C ASP A 306 -6.28 -16.21 4.27
N GLU A 307 -5.24 -15.39 4.28
CA GLU A 307 -4.69 -14.79 3.06
C GLU A 307 -4.24 -15.87 2.07
N PHE A 308 -4.66 -15.72 0.82
CA PHE A 308 -4.33 -16.66 -0.26
C PHE A 308 -4.26 -15.98 -1.63
N ILE A 309 -3.71 -16.71 -2.59
CA ILE A 309 -3.82 -16.43 -4.02
C ILE A 309 -4.24 -17.70 -4.76
N GLU A 310 -5.13 -17.56 -5.76
CA GLU A 310 -5.45 -18.69 -6.65
C GLU A 310 -4.24 -19.00 -7.54
N VAL A 311 -3.88 -20.28 -7.64
CA VAL A 311 -2.69 -20.74 -8.40
C VAL A 311 -2.79 -20.35 -9.88
N GLU A 312 -3.99 -20.48 -10.47
CA GLU A 312 -4.20 -20.13 -11.88
C GLU A 312 -4.13 -18.63 -12.10
N GLU A 313 -4.59 -17.83 -11.14
CA GLU A 313 -4.45 -16.36 -11.20
C GLU A 313 -2.98 -15.94 -11.12
N LEU A 314 -2.21 -16.57 -10.21
CA LEU A 314 -0.77 -16.34 -10.09
C LEU A 314 -0.01 -16.72 -11.38
N ARG A 315 -0.38 -17.82 -12.03
CA ARG A 315 0.18 -18.23 -13.32
C ARG A 315 -0.19 -17.26 -14.44
N GLY A 316 -1.47 -16.87 -14.52
CA GLY A 316 -1.96 -15.92 -15.49
C GLY A 316 -1.34 -14.53 -15.36
N ALA A 317 -0.95 -14.13 -14.15
CA ALA A 317 -0.29 -12.87 -13.89
C ALA A 317 1.08 -12.78 -14.57
N VAL A 318 1.83 -13.87 -14.69
CA VAL A 318 3.11 -13.90 -15.44
C VAL A 318 2.88 -13.49 -16.89
N ASP A 319 1.91 -14.10 -17.55
CA ASP A 319 1.56 -13.80 -18.95
C ASP A 319 0.99 -12.38 -19.10
N ALA A 320 0.23 -11.92 -18.11
CA ALA A 320 -0.30 -10.56 -18.07
C ALA A 320 0.82 -9.52 -17.97
N TYR A 321 1.79 -9.68 -17.07
CA TYR A 321 2.94 -8.78 -16.96
C TYR A 321 3.75 -8.74 -18.28
N GLU A 322 4.01 -9.90 -18.90
CA GLU A 322 4.67 -9.93 -20.21
C GLU A 322 3.89 -9.13 -21.27
N ARG A 323 2.56 -9.30 -21.32
CA ARG A 323 1.69 -8.60 -22.29
C ARG A 323 1.67 -7.09 -22.02
N ILE A 324 1.56 -6.65 -20.76
CA ILE A 324 1.60 -5.23 -20.39
C ILE A 324 2.92 -4.61 -20.83
N VAL A 325 4.05 -5.24 -20.48
CA VAL A 325 5.39 -4.75 -20.83
C VAL A 325 5.55 -4.64 -22.36
N LYS A 326 5.21 -5.68 -23.13
CA LYS A 326 5.30 -5.68 -24.59
C LYS A 326 4.45 -4.56 -25.21
N THR A 327 3.24 -4.34 -24.71
CA THR A 327 2.35 -3.27 -25.18
C THR A 327 2.96 -1.89 -24.95
N LEU A 328 3.48 -1.63 -23.74
CA LEU A 328 4.10 -0.36 -23.37
C LEU A 328 5.40 -0.07 -24.13
N LEU A 329 6.15 -1.10 -24.47
CA LEU A 329 7.42 -0.96 -25.21
C LEU A 329 7.23 -0.82 -26.71
N SER A 330 6.04 -1.14 -27.23
CA SER A 330 5.67 -0.99 -28.63
C SER A 330 5.02 0.35 -28.94
N ALA A 331 4.58 1.09 -27.91
CA ALA A 331 4.05 2.46 -28.00
C ALA A 331 5.19 3.48 -27.87
#